data_46e838124f04555418d1edb8e5c5bde0
#
_entry.id   46e838124f04555418d1edb8e5c5bde0
#
_cell.length_a   1.000
_cell.length_b   1.000
_cell.length_c   1.000
_cell.angle_alpha   90.00
_cell.angle_beta   90.00
_cell.angle_gamma   90.00
#
_symmetry.space_group_name_H-M   'P 1'
#
loop_
_entity.id
_entity.type
_entity.pdbx_description
1 polymer ?
#
loop_
_entity_poly.entity_id
_entity_poly.type
_entity_poly.pdbx_seq_one_letter_code
_entity_poly.pdbx_strand_id
1 'polypeptide(L)'
;FSMTRESKIRGYKPGRFSFNVKGGRCESCKGQGTKKIEMHFLPDVYVTCESCKGKRYNPETLTVTYKGKNIADVLDMRIDEATNFFANFPTIVRILRTLTDVGLGYMQLGQASTTLSGGEAQRVKLSAELGKAATGHTLYLLDEPTTGLHFADIQNLLNVLGRLTDCGNTVVVIEHNLDVIKMADYIIDLGPEGGEAGGKVLVKGAPEEIVKNNKSYTAKFLKAKLTESKT
;
A
#
# COMPACT_ATOMS: atom_id res chain seq x y z
N PHE A 1 14.77 17.62 5.58
CA PHE A 1 14.86 18.51 6.74
C PHE A 1 16.30 18.74 7.20
N SER A 2 17.14 17.72 7.40
CA SER A 2 18.55 17.88 7.86
C SER A 2 19.40 18.76 6.95
N MET A 3 19.03 18.98 5.71
CA MET A 3 19.73 19.82 4.74
C MET A 3 19.26 21.29 4.73
N THR A 4 18.21 21.63 5.48
CA THR A 4 17.75 23.02 5.60
C THR A 4 18.79 23.89 6.31
N ARG A 5 18.76 25.20 6.02
CA ARG A 5 19.66 26.17 6.65
C ARG A 5 19.58 26.11 8.18
N GLU A 6 18.37 26.06 8.72
CA GLU A 6 18.11 26.00 10.15
C GLU A 6 18.72 24.75 10.80
N SER A 7 18.54 23.56 10.16
CA SER A 7 19.15 22.32 10.64
C SER A 7 20.67 22.36 10.65
N LYS A 8 21.28 22.96 9.62
CA LYS A 8 22.76 23.09 9.54
C LYS A 8 23.31 24.00 10.65
N ILE A 9 22.65 25.13 10.91
CA ILE A 9 23.02 26.05 11.99
C ILE A 9 22.97 25.35 13.35
N ARG A 10 21.96 24.52 13.59
CA ARG A 10 21.76 23.80 14.86
C ARG A 10 22.51 22.46 14.93
N GLY A 11 23.23 22.07 13.90
CA GLY A 11 23.93 20.78 13.83
C GLY A 11 23.02 19.57 13.83
N TYR A 12 21.76 19.71 13.32
CA TYR A 12 20.78 18.63 13.31
C TYR A 12 21.08 17.63 12.20
N LYS A 13 21.32 16.39 12.60
CA LYS A 13 21.57 15.25 11.70
C LYS A 13 20.25 14.59 11.23
N PRO A 14 20.26 13.78 10.15
CA PRO A 14 19.07 13.10 9.64
C PRO A 14 18.26 12.33 10.69
N GLY A 15 18.95 11.66 11.63
CA GLY A 15 18.29 10.90 12.70
C GLY A 15 17.38 11.73 13.61
N ARG A 16 17.59 13.05 13.71
CA ARG A 16 16.72 13.94 14.49
C ARG A 16 15.29 13.99 13.91
N PHE A 17 15.14 13.81 12.61
CA PHE A 17 13.86 13.83 11.92
C PHE A 17 13.24 12.44 11.76
N SER A 18 13.78 11.43 12.46
CA SER A 18 13.18 10.10 12.56
C SER A 18 12.43 9.96 13.88
N PHE A 19 11.15 9.59 13.83
CA PHE A 19 10.37 9.31 15.05
C PHE A 19 10.79 8.00 15.74
N ASN A 20 11.61 7.17 15.10
CA ASN A 20 12.14 5.92 15.67
C ASN A 20 13.45 6.13 16.45
N VAL A 21 14.14 7.27 16.28
CA VAL A 21 15.45 7.54 16.85
C VAL A 21 15.35 8.59 17.95
N LYS A 22 16.09 8.38 19.05
CA LYS A 22 16.20 9.37 20.13
C LYS A 22 16.81 10.68 19.63
N GLY A 23 16.48 11.80 20.30
CA GLY A 23 17.04 13.13 20.08
C GLY A 23 16.08 14.12 19.43
N GLY A 24 15.22 13.68 18.50
CA GLY A 24 14.22 14.56 17.88
C GLY A 24 12.78 14.14 18.15
N ARG A 25 12.54 12.89 18.48
CA ARG A 25 11.21 12.37 18.78
C ARG A 25 10.72 12.80 20.17
N CYS A 26 9.42 12.75 20.36
CA CYS A 26 8.82 12.87 21.70
C CYS A 26 9.19 11.65 22.54
N GLU A 27 9.91 11.86 23.64
CA GLU A 27 10.32 10.74 24.50
C GLU A 27 9.16 10.20 25.36
N SER A 28 8.10 10.99 25.63
CA SER A 28 6.93 10.55 26.38
C SER A 28 6.16 9.41 25.68
N CYS A 29 6.00 9.51 24.33
CA CYS A 29 5.38 8.46 23.53
C CYS A 29 6.38 7.71 22.63
N LYS A 30 7.68 7.95 22.80
CA LYS A 30 8.76 7.34 22.00
C LYS A 30 8.55 7.48 20.48
N GLY A 31 7.91 8.58 20.04
CA GLY A 31 7.65 8.87 18.64
C GLY A 31 6.35 8.26 18.09
N GLN A 32 5.55 7.56 18.89
CA GLN A 32 4.29 6.93 18.43
C GLN A 32 3.17 7.95 18.20
N GLY A 33 3.23 9.13 18.85
CA GLY A 33 2.13 10.10 18.83
C GLY A 33 0.98 9.74 19.76
N THR A 34 0.86 8.46 20.15
CA THR A 34 -0.15 7.91 21.04
C THR A 34 0.52 7.16 22.20
N LYS A 35 -0.21 6.95 23.29
CA LYS A 35 0.15 6.05 24.39
C LYS A 35 -0.81 4.91 24.43
N LYS A 36 -0.29 3.70 24.54
CA LYS A 36 -1.06 2.49 24.74
C LYS A 36 -1.45 2.38 26.22
N ILE A 37 -2.73 2.19 26.48
CA ILE A 37 -3.26 1.84 27.79
C ILE A 37 -3.66 0.37 27.72
N GLU A 38 -2.92 -0.47 28.43
CA GLU A 38 -3.18 -1.91 28.49
C GLU A 38 -4.35 -2.17 29.43
N MET A 39 -5.34 -2.94 28.96
CA MET A 39 -6.48 -3.36 29.75
C MET A 39 -6.49 -4.89 29.85
N HIS A 40 -6.52 -5.43 31.07
CA HIS A 40 -6.38 -6.87 31.33
C HIS A 40 -7.46 -7.75 30.68
N PHE A 41 -8.67 -7.23 30.42
CA PHE A 41 -9.81 -7.99 29.88
C PHE A 41 -10.48 -7.35 28.66
N LEU A 42 -9.95 -6.21 28.17
CA LEU A 42 -10.48 -5.48 27.02
C LEU A 42 -9.36 -5.21 26.02
N PRO A 43 -9.68 -4.95 24.74
CA PRO A 43 -8.67 -4.50 23.77
C PRO A 43 -7.94 -3.26 24.26
N ASP A 44 -6.65 -3.19 23.97
CA ASP A 44 -5.82 -2.04 24.32
C ASP A 44 -6.37 -0.74 23.74
N VAL A 45 -6.36 0.32 24.51
CA VAL A 45 -6.81 1.65 24.08
C VAL A 45 -5.60 2.54 23.79
N TYR A 46 -5.64 3.21 22.66
CA TYR A 46 -4.60 4.17 22.24
C TYR A 46 -5.13 5.59 22.45
N VAL A 47 -4.48 6.37 23.30
CA VAL A 47 -4.81 7.76 23.56
C VAL A 47 -3.75 8.69 23.00
N THR A 48 -4.14 9.86 22.49
CA THR A 48 -3.20 10.86 22.00
C THR A 48 -2.21 11.27 23.07
N CYS A 49 -0.93 11.33 22.75
CA CYS A 49 0.10 11.74 23.69
C CYS A 49 -0.07 13.22 24.07
N GLU A 50 -0.29 13.51 25.34
CA GLU A 50 -0.50 14.87 25.86
C GLU A 50 0.72 15.77 25.63
N SER A 51 1.94 15.21 25.75
CA SER A 51 3.19 15.98 25.63
C SER A 51 3.44 16.50 24.21
N CYS A 52 3.17 15.71 23.19
CA CYS A 52 3.39 16.12 21.79
C CYS A 52 2.09 16.33 21.02
N LYS A 53 0.94 16.09 21.60
CA LYS A 53 -0.40 16.23 20.99
C LYS A 53 -0.49 15.52 19.62
N GLY A 54 0.02 14.29 19.55
CA GLY A 54 0.04 13.49 18.33
C GLY A 54 1.22 13.78 17.37
N LYS A 55 1.97 14.87 17.54
CA LYS A 55 3.00 15.33 16.59
C LYS A 55 4.26 14.48 16.53
N ARG A 56 4.46 13.51 17.43
CA ARG A 56 5.56 12.54 17.48
C ARG A 56 6.95 13.10 17.78
N TYR A 57 7.18 14.41 17.66
CA TYR A 57 8.47 15.06 17.82
C TYR A 57 8.47 16.04 19.01
N ASN A 58 9.65 16.40 19.45
CA ASN A 58 9.84 17.46 20.45
C ASN A 58 9.69 18.85 19.81
N PRO A 59 9.41 19.90 20.60
CA PRO A 59 9.18 21.25 20.09
C PRO A 59 10.35 21.80 19.26
N GLU A 60 11.60 21.55 19.66
CA GLU A 60 12.77 22.06 18.95
C GLU A 60 12.90 21.47 17.54
N THR A 61 12.55 20.20 17.34
CA THR A 61 12.57 19.57 16.02
C THR A 61 11.47 20.16 15.12
N LEU A 62 10.32 20.51 15.71
CA LEU A 62 9.19 21.10 14.99
C LEU A 62 9.41 22.55 14.55
N THR A 63 10.41 23.25 15.09
CA THR A 63 10.76 24.59 14.60
C THR A 63 11.40 24.58 13.22
N VAL A 64 11.99 23.45 12.80
CA VAL A 64 12.60 23.34 11.47
C VAL A 64 11.53 23.11 10.41
N THR A 65 11.48 24.01 9.43
CA THR A 65 10.50 23.96 8.36
C THR A 65 11.15 23.84 6.98
N TYR A 66 10.41 23.24 6.05
CA TYR A 66 10.70 23.25 4.62
C TYR A 66 9.42 23.64 3.88
N LYS A 67 9.48 24.69 3.04
CA LYS A 67 8.31 25.31 2.39
C LYS A 67 7.15 25.58 3.39
N GLY A 68 7.48 26.09 4.59
CA GLY A 68 6.51 26.45 5.63
C GLY A 68 5.91 25.26 6.41
N LYS A 69 6.30 24.03 6.14
CA LYS A 69 5.83 22.83 6.81
C LYS A 69 6.93 22.19 7.66
N ASN A 70 6.62 21.81 8.89
CA ASN A 70 7.52 21.03 9.73
C ASN A 70 7.37 19.53 9.45
N ILE A 71 8.18 18.69 10.12
CA ILE A 71 8.16 17.24 9.86
C ILE A 71 6.83 16.57 10.27
N ALA A 72 6.14 17.07 11.30
CA ALA A 72 4.82 16.54 11.68
C ALA A 72 3.76 16.88 10.63
N ASP A 73 3.75 18.15 10.14
CA ASP A 73 2.85 18.56 9.07
C ASP A 73 3.05 17.71 7.80
N VAL A 74 4.30 17.31 7.52
CA VAL A 74 4.61 16.41 6.39
C VAL A 74 4.08 15.00 6.63
N LEU A 75 4.18 14.49 7.85
CA LEU A 75 3.62 13.16 8.17
C LEU A 75 2.08 13.15 8.10
N ASP A 76 1.44 14.28 8.31
CA ASP A 76 -0.02 14.44 8.20
C ASP A 76 -0.49 14.59 6.74
N MET A 77 0.43 14.87 5.80
CA MET A 77 0.10 14.94 4.37
C MET A 77 -0.31 13.59 3.81
N ARG A 78 -1.24 13.62 2.87
CA ARG A 78 -1.52 12.48 2.00
C ARG A 78 -0.32 12.22 1.07
N ILE A 79 -0.19 10.98 0.61
CA ILE A 79 0.90 10.57 -0.30
C ILE A 79 0.86 11.36 -1.61
N ASP A 80 -0.34 11.57 -2.17
CA ASP A 80 -0.53 12.36 -3.40
C ASP A 80 -0.13 13.83 -3.23
N GLU A 81 -0.48 14.46 -2.10
CA GLU A 81 -0.06 15.82 -1.74
C GLU A 81 1.46 15.91 -1.57
N ALA A 82 2.03 14.95 -0.84
CA ALA A 82 3.47 14.88 -0.59
C ALA A 82 4.28 14.72 -1.88
N THR A 83 3.74 14.02 -2.87
CA THR A 83 4.38 13.89 -4.19
C THR A 83 4.60 15.25 -4.85
N ASN A 84 3.59 16.14 -4.79
CA ASN A 84 3.70 17.50 -5.31
C ASN A 84 4.59 18.39 -4.42
N PHE A 85 4.49 18.25 -3.11
CA PHE A 85 5.30 19.00 -2.15
C PHE A 85 6.80 18.75 -2.33
N PHE A 86 7.18 17.49 -2.57
CA PHE A 86 8.56 17.06 -2.78
C PHE A 86 8.98 16.98 -4.26
N ALA A 87 8.31 17.65 -5.18
CA ALA A 87 8.59 17.57 -6.63
C ALA A 87 10.08 17.76 -7.00
N ASN A 88 10.82 18.56 -6.23
CA ASN A 88 12.25 18.82 -6.45
C ASN A 88 13.18 17.70 -5.89
N PHE A 89 12.64 16.61 -5.36
CA PHE A 89 13.40 15.49 -4.80
C PHE A 89 13.05 14.18 -5.51
N PRO A 90 13.70 13.88 -6.66
CA PRO A 90 13.33 12.74 -7.51
C PRO A 90 13.28 11.40 -6.77
N THR A 91 14.20 11.18 -5.83
CA THR A 91 14.24 9.94 -5.03
C THR A 91 13.01 9.77 -4.16
N ILE A 92 12.53 10.87 -3.52
CA ILE A 92 11.31 10.84 -2.69
C ILE A 92 10.09 10.64 -3.59
N VAL A 93 9.99 11.43 -4.67
CA VAL A 93 8.88 11.37 -5.63
C VAL A 93 8.73 9.96 -6.21
N ARG A 94 9.85 9.29 -6.54
CA ARG A 94 9.83 7.92 -7.06
C ARG A 94 9.14 6.97 -6.08
N ILE A 95 9.50 7.03 -4.79
CA ILE A 95 8.89 6.18 -3.75
C ILE A 95 7.41 6.52 -3.56
N LEU A 96 7.06 7.80 -3.50
CA LEU A 96 5.66 8.23 -3.34
C LEU A 96 4.79 7.82 -4.53
N ARG A 97 5.34 7.87 -5.76
CA ARG A 97 4.65 7.40 -6.96
C ARG A 97 4.37 5.90 -6.93
N THR A 98 5.32 5.07 -6.48
CA THR A 98 5.03 3.62 -6.35
C THR A 98 3.89 3.34 -5.38
N LEU A 99 3.74 4.14 -4.32
CA LEU A 99 2.60 4.04 -3.40
C LEU A 99 1.29 4.49 -4.06
N THR A 100 1.32 5.57 -4.84
CA THR A 100 0.15 6.05 -5.59
C THR A 100 -0.27 5.04 -6.68
N ASP A 101 0.71 4.45 -7.38
CA ASP A 101 0.49 3.45 -8.43
C ASP A 101 -0.28 2.22 -7.92
N VAL A 102 -0.09 1.86 -6.65
CA VAL A 102 -0.84 0.76 -6.01
C VAL A 102 -2.12 1.22 -5.31
N GLY A 103 -2.60 2.44 -5.59
CA GLY A 103 -3.86 2.97 -5.05
C GLY A 103 -3.79 3.42 -3.59
N LEU A 104 -2.61 3.81 -3.08
CA LEU A 104 -2.42 4.28 -1.71
C LEU A 104 -2.24 5.80 -1.60
N GLY A 105 -2.55 6.56 -2.67
CA GLY A 105 -2.36 8.01 -2.70
C GLY A 105 -3.11 8.77 -1.61
N TYR A 106 -4.25 8.27 -1.18
CA TYR A 106 -5.10 8.86 -0.14
C TYR A 106 -4.55 8.72 1.28
N MET A 107 -3.62 7.79 1.52
CA MET A 107 -3.07 7.53 2.85
C MET A 107 -2.17 8.65 3.33
N GLN A 108 -2.13 8.87 4.65
CA GLN A 108 -1.18 9.78 5.26
C GLN A 108 0.22 9.14 5.37
N LEU A 109 1.27 9.93 5.13
CA LEU A 109 2.66 9.48 5.28
C LEU A 109 2.98 8.95 6.68
N GLY A 110 2.36 9.55 7.69
CA GLY A 110 2.54 9.18 9.10
C GLY A 110 1.55 8.14 9.59
N GLN A 111 0.74 7.50 8.75
CA GLN A 111 -0.25 6.51 9.19
C GLN A 111 0.43 5.35 9.91
N ALA A 112 -0.12 4.96 11.05
CA ALA A 112 0.43 3.86 11.84
C ALA A 112 0.15 2.52 11.14
N SER A 113 1.13 1.62 11.09
CA SER A 113 0.97 0.30 10.44
C SER A 113 -0.15 -0.55 11.05
N THR A 114 -0.46 -0.33 12.32
CA THR A 114 -1.55 -1.01 13.04
C THR A 114 -2.95 -0.58 12.62
N THR A 115 -3.06 0.52 11.88
CA THR A 115 -4.36 1.04 11.36
C THR A 115 -4.60 0.66 9.92
N LEU A 116 -3.65 -0.06 9.29
CA LEU A 116 -3.77 -0.52 7.91
C LEU A 116 -4.72 -1.73 7.84
N SER A 117 -5.59 -1.73 6.86
CA SER A 117 -6.30 -2.95 6.44
C SER A 117 -5.32 -3.98 5.85
N GLY A 118 -5.73 -5.24 5.79
CA GLY A 118 -4.91 -6.30 5.18
C GLY A 118 -4.49 -5.97 3.75
N GLY A 119 -5.41 -5.47 2.92
CA GLY A 119 -5.15 -5.05 1.55
C GLY A 119 -4.19 -3.85 1.46
N GLU A 120 -4.33 -2.84 2.33
CA GLU A 120 -3.39 -1.71 2.38
C GLU A 120 -1.97 -2.16 2.75
N ALA A 121 -1.84 -3.01 3.78
CA ALA A 121 -0.55 -3.54 4.19
C ALA A 121 0.12 -4.35 3.07
N GLN A 122 -0.65 -5.13 2.33
CA GLN A 122 -0.18 -5.91 1.17
C GLN A 122 0.31 -4.97 0.05
N ARG A 123 -0.46 -3.92 -0.28
CA ARG A 123 -0.06 -2.94 -1.30
C ARG A 123 1.16 -2.11 -0.90
N VAL A 124 1.34 -1.78 0.38
CA VAL A 124 2.59 -1.17 0.87
C VAL A 124 3.79 -2.09 0.61
N LYS A 125 3.68 -3.39 0.87
CA LYS A 125 4.73 -4.36 0.54
C LYS A 125 4.97 -4.43 -0.98
N LEU A 126 3.92 -4.47 -1.78
CA LEU A 126 4.01 -4.48 -3.24
C LEU A 126 4.73 -3.23 -3.77
N SER A 127 4.41 -2.03 -3.25
CA SER A 127 5.08 -0.78 -3.64
C SER A 127 6.58 -0.81 -3.33
N ALA A 128 6.98 -1.43 -2.22
CA ALA A 128 8.38 -1.58 -1.85
C ALA A 128 9.12 -2.53 -2.82
N GLU A 129 8.47 -3.59 -3.30
CA GLU A 129 9.04 -4.49 -4.32
C GLU A 129 9.19 -3.77 -5.67
N LEU A 130 8.22 -2.97 -6.09
CA LEU A 130 8.30 -2.14 -7.31
C LEU A 130 9.45 -1.14 -7.31
N GLY A 131 9.87 -0.69 -6.14
CA GLY A 131 11.02 0.20 -5.95
C GLY A 131 12.38 -0.48 -6.14
N LYS A 132 12.43 -1.82 -6.15
CA LYS A 132 13.65 -2.61 -6.34
C LYS A 132 13.98 -2.82 -7.82
N ALA A 133 15.22 -3.17 -8.09
CA ALA A 133 15.59 -3.63 -9.43
C ALA A 133 14.94 -4.99 -9.70
N ALA A 134 14.26 -5.13 -10.83
CA ALA A 134 13.64 -6.40 -11.23
C ALA A 134 14.71 -7.47 -11.50
N THR A 135 14.57 -8.64 -10.88
CA THR A 135 15.46 -9.79 -11.10
C THR A 135 14.93 -10.75 -12.17
N GLY A 136 13.65 -10.65 -12.54
CA GLY A 136 12.98 -11.50 -13.51
C GLY A 136 12.72 -12.95 -13.07
N HIS A 137 12.88 -13.27 -11.77
CA HIS A 137 12.74 -14.63 -11.23
C HIS A 137 11.96 -14.67 -9.90
N THR A 138 11.12 -13.66 -9.65
CA THR A 138 10.35 -13.59 -8.41
C THR A 138 8.94 -14.13 -8.62
N LEU A 139 8.45 -14.93 -7.67
CA LEU A 139 7.05 -15.33 -7.58
C LEU A 139 6.34 -14.44 -6.56
N TYR A 140 5.35 -13.70 -7.01
CA TYR A 140 4.47 -12.88 -6.17
C TYR A 140 3.16 -13.63 -5.94
N LEU A 141 2.79 -13.79 -4.68
CA LEU A 141 1.50 -14.36 -4.27
C LEU A 141 0.68 -13.25 -3.60
N LEU A 142 -0.45 -12.92 -4.20
CA LEU A 142 -1.34 -11.86 -3.76
C LEU A 142 -2.71 -12.44 -3.42
N ASP A 143 -3.21 -12.12 -2.24
CA ASP A 143 -4.52 -12.57 -1.77
C ASP A 143 -5.46 -11.38 -1.71
N GLU A 144 -6.50 -11.38 -2.54
CA GLU A 144 -7.51 -10.34 -2.68
C GLU A 144 -6.94 -8.89 -2.70
N PRO A 145 -5.95 -8.58 -3.56
CA PRO A 145 -5.27 -7.29 -3.53
C PRO A 145 -6.18 -6.10 -3.89
N THR A 146 -7.36 -6.35 -4.46
CA THR A 146 -8.34 -5.30 -4.80
C THR A 146 -9.27 -4.94 -3.65
N THR A 147 -9.20 -5.63 -2.50
CA THR A 147 -10.05 -5.34 -1.35
C THR A 147 -9.90 -3.90 -0.88
N GLY A 148 -11.04 -3.16 -0.83
CA GLY A 148 -11.09 -1.75 -0.44
C GLY A 148 -10.57 -0.76 -1.48
N LEU A 149 -10.33 -1.19 -2.73
CA LEU A 149 -9.96 -0.28 -3.81
C LEU A 149 -11.20 0.30 -4.52
N HIS A 150 -11.08 1.58 -4.90
CA HIS A 150 -12.00 2.18 -5.87
C HIS A 150 -11.67 1.67 -7.28
N PHE A 151 -12.66 1.74 -8.18
CA PHE A 151 -12.55 1.22 -9.55
C PHE A 151 -11.32 1.74 -10.31
N ALA A 152 -11.01 3.03 -10.17
CA ALA A 152 -9.83 3.64 -10.80
C ALA A 152 -8.50 3.08 -10.27
N ASP A 153 -8.46 2.71 -8.99
CA ASP A 153 -7.25 2.18 -8.35
C ASP A 153 -6.99 0.72 -8.77
N ILE A 154 -8.05 -0.04 -9.10
CA ILE A 154 -7.92 -1.40 -9.64
C ILE A 154 -7.14 -1.37 -10.95
N GLN A 155 -7.42 -0.42 -11.84
CA GLN A 155 -6.69 -0.29 -13.10
C GLN A 155 -5.21 0.05 -12.86
N ASN A 156 -4.91 0.91 -11.91
CA ASN A 156 -3.54 1.23 -11.53
C ASN A 156 -2.82 0.00 -11.00
N LEU A 157 -3.47 -0.80 -10.14
CA LEU A 157 -2.92 -2.06 -9.63
C LEU A 157 -2.65 -3.05 -10.77
N LEU A 158 -3.58 -3.22 -11.70
CA LEU A 158 -3.40 -4.11 -12.87
C LEU A 158 -2.21 -3.68 -13.72
N ASN A 159 -2.04 -2.38 -13.98
CA ASN A 159 -0.87 -1.86 -14.70
C ASN A 159 0.46 -2.17 -13.98
N VAL A 160 0.42 -2.14 -12.64
CA VAL A 160 1.57 -2.50 -11.79
C VAL A 160 1.89 -3.98 -11.90
N LEU A 161 0.87 -4.85 -11.80
CA LEU A 161 1.04 -6.30 -11.93
C LEU A 161 1.56 -6.68 -13.32
N GLY A 162 1.04 -6.04 -14.38
CA GLY A 162 1.54 -6.19 -15.75
C GLY A 162 3.02 -5.84 -15.87
N ARG A 163 3.45 -4.71 -15.31
CA ARG A 163 4.89 -4.35 -15.30
C ARG A 163 5.77 -5.38 -14.58
N LEU A 164 5.27 -6.03 -13.53
CA LEU A 164 6.01 -7.10 -12.85
C LEU A 164 6.17 -8.33 -13.74
N THR A 165 5.12 -8.74 -14.45
CA THR A 165 5.16 -9.87 -15.38
C THR A 165 6.03 -9.56 -16.60
N ASP A 166 5.95 -8.36 -17.16
CA ASP A 166 6.80 -7.88 -18.27
C ASP A 166 8.30 -7.92 -17.93
N CYS A 167 8.64 -7.74 -16.64
CA CYS A 167 9.99 -7.91 -16.14
C CYS A 167 10.42 -9.37 -15.95
N GLY A 168 9.62 -10.36 -16.38
CA GLY A 168 9.93 -11.79 -16.32
C GLY A 168 9.55 -12.46 -14.99
N ASN A 169 8.82 -11.78 -14.11
CA ASN A 169 8.34 -12.38 -12.86
C ASN A 169 7.03 -13.14 -13.08
N THR A 170 6.68 -13.98 -12.11
CA THR A 170 5.39 -14.67 -12.07
C THR A 170 4.52 -14.05 -10.98
N VAL A 171 3.28 -13.72 -11.32
CA VAL A 171 2.30 -13.16 -10.39
C VAL A 171 1.11 -14.11 -10.30
N VAL A 172 0.82 -14.61 -9.10
CA VAL A 172 -0.37 -15.42 -8.79
C VAL A 172 -1.27 -14.59 -7.90
N VAL A 173 -2.52 -14.40 -8.32
CA VAL A 173 -3.50 -13.58 -7.61
C VAL A 173 -4.69 -14.45 -7.25
N ILE A 174 -5.07 -14.47 -5.98
CA ILE A 174 -6.37 -15.02 -5.55
C ILE A 174 -7.35 -13.86 -5.62
N GLU A 175 -8.36 -13.97 -6.47
CA GLU A 175 -9.31 -12.89 -6.71
C GLU A 175 -10.68 -13.40 -7.14
N HIS A 176 -11.71 -12.60 -6.84
CA HIS A 176 -13.07 -12.78 -7.32
C HIS A 176 -13.59 -11.56 -8.10
N ASN A 177 -12.78 -10.51 -8.22
CA ASN A 177 -13.08 -9.33 -9.03
C ASN A 177 -12.92 -9.67 -10.52
N LEU A 178 -14.01 -9.60 -11.27
CA LEU A 178 -14.04 -9.97 -12.70
C LEU A 178 -13.17 -9.06 -13.57
N ASP A 179 -12.94 -7.80 -13.17
CA ASP A 179 -12.08 -6.89 -13.92
C ASP A 179 -10.60 -7.28 -13.80
N VAL A 180 -10.23 -7.94 -12.70
CA VAL A 180 -8.90 -8.55 -12.54
C VAL A 180 -8.82 -9.87 -13.28
N ILE A 181 -9.81 -10.73 -13.09
CA ILE A 181 -9.85 -12.08 -13.67
C ILE A 181 -9.78 -12.02 -15.20
N LYS A 182 -10.47 -11.07 -15.86
CA LYS A 182 -10.41 -10.92 -17.33
C LYS A 182 -9.06 -10.53 -17.88
N MET A 183 -8.18 -9.95 -17.05
CA MET A 183 -6.83 -9.49 -17.44
C MET A 183 -5.74 -10.54 -17.18
N ALA A 184 -6.11 -11.68 -16.59
CA ALA A 184 -5.16 -12.75 -16.33
C ALA A 184 -4.76 -13.48 -17.62
N ASP A 185 -3.50 -13.88 -17.73
CA ASP A 185 -3.01 -14.74 -18.82
C ASP A 185 -3.50 -16.17 -18.66
N TYR A 186 -3.70 -16.61 -17.40
CA TYR A 186 -4.09 -17.96 -17.06
C TYR A 186 -4.96 -17.98 -15.79
N ILE A 187 -6.08 -18.67 -15.83
CA ILE A 187 -7.01 -18.80 -14.72
C ILE A 187 -7.05 -20.26 -14.26
N ILE A 188 -7.11 -20.45 -12.95
CA ILE A 188 -7.39 -21.74 -12.29
C ILE A 188 -8.66 -21.54 -11.47
N ASP A 189 -9.78 -22.09 -11.93
CA ASP A 189 -11.07 -21.95 -11.25
C ASP A 189 -11.33 -23.16 -10.34
N LEU A 190 -11.59 -22.86 -9.06
CA LEU A 190 -11.80 -23.86 -8.01
C LEU A 190 -13.29 -23.88 -7.63
N GLY A 191 -13.85 -25.06 -7.46
CA GLY A 191 -15.26 -25.18 -7.05
C GLY A 191 -15.78 -26.64 -7.13
N PRO A 192 -17.12 -26.82 -7.39
CA PRO A 192 -18.15 -25.79 -7.54
C PRO A 192 -18.53 -25.12 -6.21
N GLU A 193 -18.44 -25.84 -5.09
CA GLU A 193 -18.80 -25.42 -3.75
C GLU A 193 -17.54 -25.15 -2.89
N GLY A 194 -17.74 -24.67 -1.66
CA GLY A 194 -16.70 -24.58 -0.64
C GLY A 194 -16.66 -25.82 0.28
N GLY A 195 -15.66 -25.88 1.16
CA GLY A 195 -15.51 -26.94 2.15
C GLY A 195 -15.25 -28.33 1.53
N GLU A 196 -15.74 -29.40 2.17
CA GLU A 196 -15.50 -30.79 1.75
C GLU A 196 -16.03 -31.14 0.36
N ALA A 197 -17.11 -30.47 -0.11
CA ALA A 197 -17.70 -30.67 -1.42
C ALA A 197 -17.02 -29.85 -2.54
N GLY A 198 -16.12 -28.93 -2.19
CA GLY A 198 -15.46 -28.01 -3.10
C GLY A 198 -13.95 -28.21 -3.24
N GLY A 199 -13.26 -27.16 -3.61
CA GLY A 199 -11.79 -27.14 -3.68
C GLY A 199 -11.18 -27.95 -4.82
N LYS A 200 -11.99 -28.40 -5.79
CA LYS A 200 -11.52 -29.11 -6.99
C LYS A 200 -11.27 -28.12 -8.12
N VAL A 201 -10.27 -28.39 -8.95
CA VAL A 201 -10.06 -27.64 -10.18
C VAL A 201 -11.19 -27.98 -11.15
N LEU A 202 -12.06 -27.01 -11.42
CA LEU A 202 -13.18 -27.17 -12.37
C LEU A 202 -12.72 -26.98 -13.81
N VAL A 203 -11.91 -25.94 -14.02
CA VAL A 203 -11.36 -25.60 -15.32
C VAL A 203 -10.11 -24.74 -15.12
N LYS A 204 -9.19 -24.80 -16.07
CA LYS A 204 -7.99 -23.97 -16.11
C LYS A 204 -7.64 -23.63 -17.57
N GLY A 205 -7.09 -22.45 -17.81
CA GLY A 205 -6.72 -21.97 -19.14
C GLY A 205 -6.81 -20.46 -19.25
N ALA A 206 -6.70 -19.96 -20.48
CA ALA A 206 -6.91 -18.54 -20.77
C ALA A 206 -8.37 -18.12 -20.53
N PRO A 207 -8.67 -16.84 -20.28
CA PRO A 207 -10.03 -16.36 -20.05
C PRO A 207 -11.03 -16.82 -21.12
N GLU A 208 -10.65 -16.82 -22.40
CA GLU A 208 -11.48 -17.23 -23.54
C GLU A 208 -11.78 -18.75 -23.55
N GLU A 209 -10.95 -19.55 -22.89
CA GLU A 209 -11.17 -20.99 -22.73
C GLU A 209 -12.08 -21.28 -21.56
N ILE A 210 -11.88 -20.54 -20.44
CA ILE A 210 -12.67 -20.66 -19.21
C ILE A 210 -14.17 -20.43 -19.49
N VAL A 211 -14.52 -19.40 -20.27
CA VAL A 211 -15.92 -19.04 -20.57
C VAL A 211 -16.71 -20.10 -21.35
N LYS A 212 -16.03 -21.13 -21.85
CA LYS A 212 -16.69 -22.27 -22.52
C LYS A 212 -17.20 -23.34 -21.53
N ASN A 213 -16.78 -23.27 -20.26
CA ASN A 213 -17.16 -24.23 -19.24
C ASN A 213 -18.49 -23.86 -18.58
N ASN A 214 -19.52 -24.67 -18.82
CA ASN A 214 -20.86 -24.42 -18.27
C ASN A 214 -21.04 -24.78 -16.79
N LYS A 215 -20.04 -25.44 -16.15
CA LYS A 215 -20.07 -25.81 -14.73
C LYS A 215 -19.41 -24.76 -13.84
N SER A 216 -18.67 -23.83 -14.41
CA SER A 216 -17.97 -22.75 -13.69
C SER A 216 -18.88 -21.55 -13.48
N TYR A 217 -19.05 -21.13 -12.25
CA TYR A 217 -19.74 -19.87 -11.94
C TYR A 217 -18.94 -18.67 -12.47
N THR A 218 -17.62 -18.71 -12.31
CA THR A 218 -16.71 -17.68 -12.84
C THR A 218 -16.87 -17.51 -14.34
N ALA A 219 -16.92 -18.62 -15.09
CA ALA A 219 -17.11 -18.61 -16.54
C ALA A 219 -18.41 -17.90 -16.96
N LYS A 220 -19.51 -18.13 -16.23
CA LYS A 220 -20.81 -17.52 -16.51
C LYS A 220 -20.77 -16.00 -16.46
N PHE A 221 -20.15 -15.43 -15.42
CA PHE A 221 -20.07 -14.00 -15.24
C PHE A 221 -18.96 -13.37 -16.10
N LEU A 222 -17.83 -14.05 -16.28
CA LEU A 222 -16.72 -13.59 -17.10
C LEU A 222 -17.11 -13.43 -18.57
N LYS A 223 -17.98 -14.31 -19.08
CA LYS A 223 -18.48 -14.25 -20.47
C LYS A 223 -19.13 -12.91 -20.81
N ALA A 224 -19.96 -12.37 -19.92
CA ALA A 224 -20.58 -11.07 -20.09
C ALA A 224 -19.54 -9.95 -20.15
N LYS A 225 -18.57 -9.97 -19.22
CA LYS A 225 -17.50 -8.98 -19.14
C LYS A 225 -16.57 -8.95 -20.35
N LEU A 226 -16.25 -10.10 -20.92
CA LEU A 226 -15.42 -10.17 -22.14
C LEU A 226 -16.16 -9.66 -23.39
N THR A 227 -17.49 -9.73 -23.40
CA THR A 227 -18.30 -9.21 -24.50
C THR A 227 -18.38 -7.67 -24.45
N GLU A 228 -18.54 -7.09 -23.26
CA GLU A 228 -18.56 -5.63 -23.06
C GLU A 228 -17.25 -4.95 -23.45
N SER A 229 -16.11 -5.62 -23.35
CA SER A 229 -14.79 -5.07 -23.69
C SER A 229 -14.49 -5.02 -25.19
N LYS A 230 -15.37 -5.56 -26.05
CA LYS A 230 -15.21 -5.59 -27.51
C LYS A 230 -16.06 -4.55 -28.23
N THR A 231 -16.86 -3.78 -27.50
CA THR A 231 -17.66 -2.66 -27.98
C THR A 231 -17.04 -1.34 -27.59
#